data_af64a0040b108bcbf33f4466129d307d
#
_entry.id   af64a0040b108bcbf33f4466129d307d
#
_cell.length_a   1.000
_cell.length_b   1.000
_cell.length_c   1.000
_cell.angle_alpha   90.00
_cell.angle_beta   90.00
_cell.angle_gamma   90.00
#
_symmetry.space_group_name_H-M   'P 1'
#
loop_
_entity.id
_entity.type
_entity.pdbx_description
1 polymer ?
#
loop_
_entity_poly.entity_id
_entity_poly.type
_entity_poly.pdbx_seq_one_letter_code
_entity_poly.pdbx_strand_id
1 'polypeptide(L)'
;MAGNVKEWCWNEDAASRYILGGAWNEPSYLFLDQAALPPLDRSAANGFRCVKNSGLLPAALTGPIERAYRDYSKEKPVSDQIFAAYRGLYSYDKGPLDARVESADNSHPYWRKEKVTFTAGYGNEHVAAYLFLPKNAAAPYQVLVYHPGSDAAVLRSSETLGISLIFFEFAMRSGRAVMFPIYKGTYERQVDVQGPNTERDVAIQTVKDAERSVDYLESRTDIDHTRIAFYGLSWGANRGPRVCGIESRFKTCVLLAGGFPERPLPPEVDDINFAPRARMPLLQLNGHYDFDQSTEHQAKPMFRFWGAPEKDKRLVIYDAGHIPADLREVIREILDFGRVKPDLACVSMQRRPFINRR
;
A
#
# COMPACT_ATOMS: atom_id res chain seq x y z
N MET A 1 28.33 -2.96 -5.45
CA MET A 1 28.65 -1.59 -5.05
C MET A 1 27.37 -0.95 -4.62
N ALA A 2 27.38 -0.36 -3.49
CA ALA A 2 26.16 0.14 -2.90
C ALA A 2 26.37 1.59 -2.47
N GLY A 3 25.35 2.45 -2.64
CA GLY A 3 25.33 3.79 -2.08
C GLY A 3 25.91 4.91 -2.94
N ASN A 4 26.21 4.68 -4.20
CA ASN A 4 26.59 5.73 -5.15
C ASN A 4 25.51 5.91 -6.23
N VAL A 5 25.56 5.13 -7.29
CA VAL A 5 24.52 5.10 -8.34
C VAL A 5 24.16 3.65 -8.65
N LYS A 6 22.94 3.41 -9.08
CA LYS A 6 22.57 2.13 -9.71
C LYS A 6 23.27 2.02 -11.07
N GLU A 7 23.62 0.81 -11.44
CA GLU A 7 24.37 0.54 -12.68
C GLU A 7 23.52 -0.23 -13.67
N TRP A 8 23.44 0.28 -14.90
CA TRP A 8 22.79 -0.39 -16.00
C TRP A 8 23.43 -1.73 -16.32
N CYS A 9 22.58 -2.75 -16.46
CA CYS A 9 22.96 -4.06 -16.97
C CYS A 9 22.64 -4.16 -18.46
N TRP A 10 23.31 -5.10 -19.14
CA TRP A 10 23.05 -5.37 -20.54
C TRP A 10 21.71 -6.05 -20.79
N ASN A 11 21.24 -6.83 -19.81
CA ASN A 11 20.06 -7.66 -19.92
C ASN A 11 18.78 -6.84 -19.99
N GLU A 12 17.84 -7.31 -20.78
CA GLU A 12 16.51 -6.74 -20.97
C GLU A 12 15.46 -7.44 -20.09
N ASP A 13 14.44 -6.70 -19.69
CA ASP A 13 13.19 -7.19 -19.16
C ASP A 13 12.06 -6.52 -19.96
N ALA A 14 11.48 -7.24 -20.91
CA ALA A 14 10.53 -6.69 -21.89
C ALA A 14 11.06 -5.40 -22.56
N ALA A 15 10.38 -4.26 -22.34
CA ALA A 15 10.80 -2.95 -22.87
C ALA A 15 11.78 -2.19 -21.96
N SER A 16 12.18 -2.77 -20.83
CA SER A 16 13.07 -2.16 -19.84
C SER A 16 14.45 -2.79 -19.85
N ARG A 17 15.39 -2.18 -19.14
CA ARG A 17 16.70 -2.75 -18.86
C ARG A 17 16.91 -2.88 -17.36
N TYR A 18 17.54 -3.98 -16.98
CA TYR A 18 17.94 -4.18 -15.59
C TYR A 18 18.91 -3.10 -15.16
N ILE A 19 18.72 -2.64 -13.94
CA ILE A 19 19.60 -1.72 -13.23
C ILE A 19 19.76 -2.20 -11.80
N LEU A 20 20.99 -2.36 -11.35
CA LEU A 20 21.31 -3.02 -10.08
C LEU A 20 22.17 -2.15 -9.17
N GLY A 21 22.15 -2.50 -7.89
CA GLY A 21 22.88 -1.80 -6.84
C GLY A 21 22.05 -0.66 -6.25
N GLY A 22 22.54 -0.07 -5.16
CA GLY A 22 21.85 1.03 -4.48
C GLY A 22 22.34 2.39 -4.93
N ALA A 23 21.43 3.34 -5.06
CA ALA A 23 21.76 4.74 -5.28
C ALA A 23 21.93 5.51 -3.96
N TRP A 24 22.63 6.64 -4.03
CA TRP A 24 22.95 7.50 -2.88
C TRP A 24 21.69 8.06 -2.15
N ASN A 25 20.58 8.13 -2.85
CA ASN A 25 19.30 8.65 -2.37
C ASN A 25 18.28 7.55 -2.05
N GLU A 26 18.70 6.28 -2.06
CA GLU A 26 17.83 5.13 -1.76
C GLU A 26 18.14 4.55 -0.38
N PRO A 27 17.13 4.01 0.32
CA PRO A 27 17.35 3.24 1.54
C PRO A 27 18.19 1.99 1.28
N SER A 28 19.05 1.63 2.21
CA SER A 28 20.01 0.51 2.06
C SER A 28 19.34 -0.86 1.82
N TYR A 29 18.10 -1.05 2.27
CA TYR A 29 17.40 -2.31 2.04
C TYR A 29 17.05 -2.54 0.56
N LEU A 30 16.96 -1.47 -0.28
CA LEU A 30 16.77 -1.59 -1.71
C LEU A 30 18.03 -1.97 -2.49
N PHE A 31 19.19 -2.01 -1.84
CA PHE A 31 20.48 -2.25 -2.53
C PHE A 31 20.64 -3.65 -3.08
N LEU A 32 19.88 -4.61 -2.58
CA LEU A 32 19.86 -6.00 -3.04
C LEU A 32 18.66 -6.29 -3.96
N ASP A 33 17.76 -5.36 -4.12
CA ASP A 33 16.59 -5.55 -4.95
C ASP A 33 16.97 -5.44 -6.43
N GLN A 34 16.34 -6.29 -7.21
CA GLN A 34 16.41 -6.19 -8.66
C GLN A 34 15.46 -5.07 -9.11
N ALA A 35 15.90 -4.29 -10.08
CA ALA A 35 15.07 -3.25 -10.69
C ALA A 35 15.29 -3.23 -12.20
N ALA A 36 14.27 -2.76 -12.93
CA ALA A 36 14.41 -2.43 -14.34
C ALA A 36 13.75 -1.08 -14.61
N LEU A 37 14.31 -0.32 -15.50
CA LEU A 37 13.86 1.03 -15.87
C LEU A 37 13.83 1.17 -17.40
N PRO A 38 13.08 2.16 -17.94
CA PRO A 38 13.16 2.49 -19.36
C PRO A 38 14.62 2.72 -19.78
N PRO A 39 15.06 2.22 -20.94
CA PRO A 39 16.47 2.25 -21.35
C PRO A 39 17.08 3.66 -21.45
N LEU A 40 16.23 4.68 -21.57
CA LEU A 40 16.62 6.08 -21.68
C LEU A 40 16.39 6.89 -20.39
N ASP A 41 16.11 6.24 -19.27
CA ASP A 41 16.01 6.93 -17.97
C ASP A 41 17.37 7.62 -17.64
N ARG A 42 17.28 8.92 -17.29
CA ARG A 42 18.45 9.78 -17.06
C ARG A 42 18.49 10.33 -15.62
N SER A 43 17.95 9.57 -14.68
CA SER A 43 18.06 9.94 -13.27
C SER A 43 19.52 10.13 -12.85
N ALA A 44 19.76 11.13 -11.99
CA ALA A 44 21.07 11.35 -11.37
C ALA A 44 21.52 10.19 -10.46
N ALA A 45 20.59 9.29 -10.13
CA ALA A 45 20.83 8.08 -9.34
C ALA A 45 21.28 6.87 -10.21
N ASN A 46 21.28 7.00 -11.53
CA ASN A 46 21.62 5.95 -12.49
C ASN A 46 22.95 6.20 -13.17
N GLY A 47 23.74 5.17 -13.33
CA GLY A 47 25.04 5.21 -13.99
C GLY A 47 25.32 3.95 -14.77
N PHE A 48 26.53 3.82 -15.26
CA PHE A 48 26.99 2.60 -15.94
C PHE A 48 28.48 2.38 -15.73
N ARG A 49 28.88 1.15 -15.92
CA ARG A 49 30.28 0.75 -15.92
C ARG A 49 30.55 -0.11 -17.14
N CYS A 50 31.57 0.27 -17.91
CA CYS A 50 32.02 -0.54 -19.06
C CYS A 50 32.82 -1.75 -18.56
N VAL A 51 32.49 -2.92 -19.10
CA VAL A 51 33.22 -4.17 -18.87
C VAL A 51 33.87 -4.63 -20.16
N LYS A 52 35.13 -5.03 -20.07
CA LYS A 52 35.86 -5.70 -21.18
C LYS A 52 35.97 -7.19 -20.86
N ASN A 53 35.32 -8.01 -21.65
CA ASN A 53 35.40 -9.45 -21.52
C ASN A 53 36.62 -10.00 -22.29
N SER A 54 37.24 -11.05 -21.77
CA SER A 54 38.39 -11.73 -22.42
C SER A 54 37.98 -12.63 -23.56
N GLY A 55 36.69 -12.84 -23.80
CA GLY A 55 36.13 -13.66 -24.86
C GLY A 55 34.61 -13.39 -25.04
N LEU A 56 33.99 -14.13 -25.96
CA LEU A 56 32.56 -14.07 -26.21
C LEU A 56 31.81 -14.60 -24.97
N LEU A 57 30.84 -13.83 -24.50
CA LEU A 57 29.93 -14.28 -23.44
C LEU A 57 28.92 -15.29 -24.01
N PRO A 58 28.54 -16.31 -23.22
CA PRO A 58 27.43 -17.18 -23.56
C PRO A 58 26.13 -16.37 -23.78
N ALA A 59 25.31 -16.74 -24.76
CA ALA A 59 24.08 -16.05 -25.08
C ALA A 59 23.13 -15.99 -23.87
N ALA A 60 23.12 -17.01 -23.00
CA ALA A 60 22.36 -17.03 -21.77
C ALA A 60 22.71 -15.90 -20.78
N LEU A 61 23.93 -15.34 -20.86
CA LEU A 61 24.36 -14.22 -20.01
C LEU A 61 24.08 -12.84 -20.62
N THR A 62 23.75 -12.78 -21.90
CA THR A 62 23.57 -11.53 -22.66
C THR A 62 22.15 -11.34 -23.18
N GLY A 63 21.32 -12.38 -23.11
CA GLY A 63 19.92 -12.34 -23.53
C GLY A 63 18.99 -11.66 -22.51
N PRO A 64 17.74 -11.45 -22.91
CA PRO A 64 16.68 -11.02 -21.98
C PRO A 64 16.54 -11.98 -20.80
N ILE A 65 16.19 -11.46 -19.64
CA ILE A 65 15.85 -12.25 -18.46
C ILE A 65 14.34 -12.30 -18.39
N GLU A 66 13.77 -13.44 -18.78
CA GLU A 66 12.33 -13.65 -18.69
C GLU A 66 11.92 -13.94 -17.24
N ARG A 67 10.95 -13.15 -16.75
CA ARG A 67 10.31 -13.39 -15.46
C ARG A 67 9.10 -14.31 -15.63
N ALA A 68 9.02 -15.32 -14.79
CA ALA A 68 7.85 -16.18 -14.75
C ALA A 68 6.76 -15.51 -13.91
N TYR A 69 5.70 -15.04 -14.56
CA TYR A 69 4.53 -14.51 -13.89
C TYR A 69 3.42 -15.54 -13.75
N ARG A 70 2.68 -15.43 -12.68
CA ARG A 70 1.43 -16.19 -12.48
C ARG A 70 0.40 -15.73 -13.52
N ASP A 71 -0.20 -16.68 -14.24
CA ASP A 71 -1.19 -16.41 -15.29
C ASP A 71 -2.61 -16.34 -14.74
N TYR A 72 -2.99 -15.16 -14.28
CA TYR A 72 -4.33 -14.89 -13.75
C TYR A 72 -5.46 -14.99 -14.78
N SER A 73 -5.16 -15.13 -16.08
CA SER A 73 -6.20 -15.38 -17.09
C SER A 73 -6.78 -16.79 -17.02
N LYS A 74 -6.00 -17.73 -16.49
CA LYS A 74 -6.37 -19.14 -16.32
C LYS A 74 -6.92 -19.48 -14.94
N GLU A 75 -6.86 -18.54 -14.00
CA GLU A 75 -7.27 -18.77 -12.63
C GLU A 75 -8.70 -18.28 -12.34
N LYS A 76 -9.31 -18.90 -11.36
CA LYS A 76 -10.64 -18.55 -10.88
C LYS A 76 -10.64 -18.46 -9.36
N PRO A 77 -11.29 -17.43 -8.79
CA PRO A 77 -11.56 -17.38 -7.36
C PRO A 77 -12.35 -18.61 -6.90
N VAL A 78 -12.15 -19.00 -5.65
CA VAL A 78 -12.95 -20.08 -5.05
C VAL A 78 -14.44 -19.71 -4.99
N SER A 79 -15.30 -20.74 -4.91
CA SER A 79 -16.74 -20.54 -4.72
C SER A 79 -17.06 -19.78 -3.42
N ASP A 80 -18.24 -19.20 -3.33
CA ASP A 80 -18.67 -18.49 -2.12
C ASP A 80 -18.77 -19.41 -0.91
N GLN A 81 -19.09 -20.71 -1.12
CA GLN A 81 -19.11 -21.69 -0.05
C GLN A 81 -17.71 -21.93 0.54
N ILE A 82 -16.68 -22.07 -0.31
CA ILE A 82 -15.28 -22.22 0.14
C ILE A 82 -14.81 -20.93 0.78
N PHE A 83 -15.11 -19.78 0.16
CA PHE A 83 -14.74 -18.48 0.71
C PHE A 83 -15.34 -18.23 2.09
N ALA A 84 -16.57 -18.69 2.36
CA ALA A 84 -17.19 -18.57 3.68
C ALA A 84 -16.38 -19.31 4.76
N ALA A 85 -15.79 -20.47 4.42
CA ALA A 85 -14.87 -21.17 5.33
C ALA A 85 -13.59 -20.37 5.56
N TYR A 86 -12.99 -19.81 4.51
CA TYR A 86 -11.79 -18.95 4.65
C TYR A 86 -12.10 -17.71 5.49
N ARG A 87 -13.22 -17.04 5.24
CA ARG A 87 -13.66 -15.89 6.01
C ARG A 87 -13.76 -16.17 7.51
N GLY A 88 -14.14 -17.40 7.89
CA GLY A 88 -14.17 -17.85 9.27
C GLY A 88 -12.84 -17.71 10.01
N LEU A 89 -11.70 -17.82 9.31
CA LEU A 89 -10.37 -17.65 9.90
C LEU A 89 -10.09 -16.20 10.33
N TYR A 90 -10.78 -15.24 9.73
CA TYR A 90 -10.65 -13.80 10.02
C TYR A 90 -11.61 -13.35 11.14
N SER A 91 -12.54 -14.22 11.57
CA SER A 91 -13.41 -13.90 12.69
C SER A 91 -12.61 -13.74 14.00
N TYR A 92 -13.07 -12.87 14.86
CA TYR A 92 -12.51 -12.64 16.19
C TYR A 92 -13.62 -12.26 17.17
N ASP A 93 -13.36 -12.44 18.45
CA ASP A 93 -14.25 -11.94 19.49
C ASP A 93 -14.14 -10.41 19.59
N LYS A 94 -15.27 -9.72 19.42
CA LYS A 94 -15.37 -8.26 19.58
C LYS A 94 -15.41 -7.85 21.06
N GLY A 95 -14.61 -8.49 21.89
CA GLY A 95 -14.42 -8.09 23.29
C GLY A 95 -13.95 -6.64 23.46
N PRO A 96 -13.79 -6.17 24.70
CA PRO A 96 -13.39 -4.80 25.01
C PRO A 96 -12.13 -4.40 24.22
N LEU A 97 -12.13 -3.16 23.73
CA LEU A 97 -10.97 -2.59 23.05
C LEU A 97 -9.83 -2.28 24.02
N ASP A 98 -10.16 -2.00 25.30
CA ASP A 98 -9.21 -1.51 26.30
C ASP A 98 -8.29 -0.41 25.75
N ALA A 99 -8.89 0.47 24.93
CA ALA A 99 -8.17 1.46 24.17
C ALA A 99 -7.60 2.55 25.08
N ARG A 100 -6.35 2.94 24.81
CA ARG A 100 -5.64 3.99 25.53
C ARG A 100 -4.93 4.93 24.57
N VAL A 101 -4.97 6.22 24.90
CA VAL A 101 -4.11 7.23 24.28
C VAL A 101 -2.81 7.28 25.09
N GLU A 102 -1.76 6.70 24.57
CA GLU A 102 -0.44 6.63 25.23
C GLU A 102 0.26 8.00 25.25
N SER A 103 0.13 8.73 24.16
CA SER A 103 0.68 10.08 24.04
C SER A 103 -0.08 10.89 23.01
N ALA A 104 -0.01 12.21 23.15
CA ALA A 104 -0.55 13.16 22.19
C ALA A 104 0.46 14.27 21.94
N ASP A 105 0.79 14.51 20.66
CA ASP A 105 1.66 15.56 20.21
C ASP A 105 0.89 16.58 19.38
N ASN A 106 0.87 17.82 19.82
CA ASN A 106 0.18 18.93 19.18
C ASN A 106 1.14 19.97 18.56
N SER A 107 2.42 19.67 18.50
CA SER A 107 3.45 20.59 18.04
C SER A 107 3.38 20.87 16.53
N HIS A 108 2.93 19.89 15.73
CA HIS A 108 2.86 20.07 14.29
C HIS A 108 1.78 21.10 13.88
N PRO A 109 2.06 22.03 12.92
CA PRO A 109 1.14 23.10 12.56
C PRO A 109 -0.17 22.64 11.91
N TYR A 110 -0.19 21.49 11.26
CA TYR A 110 -1.34 21.02 10.46
C TYR A 110 -2.16 19.92 11.09
N TRP A 111 -1.60 19.14 12.03
CA TRP A 111 -2.31 18.04 12.70
C TRP A 111 -1.85 17.84 14.14
N ARG A 112 -2.70 17.16 14.90
CA ARG A 112 -2.38 16.54 16.18
C ARG A 112 -2.12 15.07 15.95
N LYS A 113 -1.06 14.50 16.51
CA LYS A 113 -0.72 13.07 16.45
C LYS A 113 -1.01 12.43 17.81
N GLU A 114 -1.81 11.38 17.84
CA GLU A 114 -2.03 10.54 19.00
C GLU A 114 -1.37 9.18 18.76
N LYS A 115 -0.60 8.66 19.74
CA LYS A 115 -0.22 7.26 19.80
C LYS A 115 -1.25 6.54 20.65
N VAL A 116 -1.89 5.54 20.08
CA VAL A 116 -2.98 4.80 20.72
C VAL A 116 -2.65 3.31 20.75
N THR A 117 -3.18 2.61 21.75
CA THR A 117 -3.11 1.16 21.83
C THR A 117 -4.50 0.60 22.09
N PHE A 118 -4.79 -0.58 21.55
CA PHE A 118 -6.05 -1.29 21.80
C PHE A 118 -5.83 -2.80 21.63
N THR A 119 -6.71 -3.61 22.22
CA THR A 119 -6.63 -5.08 22.18
C THR A 119 -6.76 -5.59 20.74
N ALA A 120 -5.83 -6.45 20.33
CA ALA A 120 -5.88 -7.14 19.04
C ALA A 120 -7.03 -8.15 18.96
N GLY A 121 -7.41 -8.56 17.75
CA GLY A 121 -8.43 -9.59 17.52
C GLY A 121 -7.89 -11.02 17.64
N TYR A 122 -6.74 -11.23 18.31
CA TYR A 122 -6.09 -12.52 18.48
C TYR A 122 -5.06 -12.48 19.62
N GLY A 123 -4.83 -13.65 20.24
CA GLY A 123 -3.89 -13.77 21.36
C GLY A 123 -4.21 -12.79 22.49
N ASN A 124 -3.21 -12.51 23.30
CA ASN A 124 -3.27 -11.45 24.33
C ASN A 124 -2.42 -10.25 23.88
N GLU A 125 -2.51 -9.88 22.60
CA GLU A 125 -1.70 -8.83 22.02
C GLU A 125 -2.45 -7.49 21.98
N HIS A 126 -1.69 -6.41 21.82
CA HIS A 126 -2.23 -5.08 21.54
C HIS A 126 -1.72 -4.58 20.19
N VAL A 127 -2.59 -3.85 19.49
CA VAL A 127 -2.24 -3.07 18.32
C VAL A 127 -1.86 -1.68 18.78
N ALA A 128 -0.67 -1.23 18.45
CA ALA A 128 -0.31 0.17 18.52
C ALA A 128 -0.69 0.87 17.21
N ALA A 129 -1.09 2.13 17.27
CA ALA A 129 -1.38 2.91 16.08
C ALA A 129 -1.11 4.39 16.31
N TYR A 130 -0.89 5.12 15.22
CA TYR A 130 -0.88 6.58 15.22
C TYR A 130 -2.16 7.10 14.58
N LEU A 131 -2.86 7.99 15.29
CA LEU A 131 -4.01 8.71 14.77
C LEU A 131 -3.63 10.18 14.57
N PHE A 132 -3.70 10.63 13.33
CA PHE A 132 -3.45 12.01 12.94
C PHE A 132 -4.78 12.71 12.73
N LEU A 133 -5.02 13.77 13.49
CA LEU A 133 -6.25 14.57 13.46
C LEU A 133 -5.94 15.93 12.86
N PRO A 134 -6.59 16.36 11.76
CA PRO A 134 -6.32 17.62 11.11
C PRO A 134 -6.72 18.82 11.97
N LYS A 135 -5.95 19.90 11.91
CA LYS A 135 -6.26 21.17 12.62
C LYS A 135 -7.08 22.17 11.78
N ASN A 136 -7.24 21.89 10.50
CA ASN A 136 -7.88 22.78 9.53
C ASN A 136 -9.31 22.35 9.18
N ALA A 137 -9.87 21.38 9.90
CA ALA A 137 -11.25 20.90 9.75
C ALA A 137 -11.90 20.69 11.13
N ALA A 138 -13.23 20.66 11.17
CA ALA A 138 -13.98 20.33 12.36
C ALA A 138 -14.32 18.83 12.37
N ALA A 139 -14.42 18.24 13.57
CA ALA A 139 -14.96 16.90 13.75
C ALA A 139 -16.48 16.87 13.43
N PRO A 140 -17.04 15.70 13.07
CA PRO A 140 -16.35 14.41 12.92
C PRO A 140 -15.55 14.31 11.63
N TYR A 141 -14.35 13.70 11.70
CA TYR A 141 -13.42 13.61 10.59
C TYR A 141 -13.67 12.38 9.71
N GLN A 142 -13.56 12.54 8.40
CA GLN A 142 -13.31 11.42 7.49
C GLN A 142 -11.92 10.85 7.79
N VAL A 143 -11.74 9.53 7.64
CA VAL A 143 -10.46 8.91 7.99
C VAL A 143 -9.96 7.96 6.90
N LEU A 144 -8.65 8.00 6.65
CA LEU A 144 -7.93 6.99 5.87
C LEU A 144 -7.23 6.04 6.82
N VAL A 145 -7.50 4.75 6.71
CA VAL A 145 -6.71 3.70 7.38
C VAL A 145 -5.58 3.34 6.43
N TYR A 146 -4.36 3.71 6.81
CA TYR A 146 -3.18 3.57 5.95
C TYR A 146 -2.44 2.25 6.21
N HIS A 147 -2.05 1.57 5.14
CA HIS A 147 -1.17 0.41 5.20
C HIS A 147 0.12 0.73 4.46
N PRO A 148 1.29 0.65 5.13
CA PRO A 148 2.58 1.06 4.58
C PRO A 148 3.13 0.11 3.52
N GLY A 149 4.21 0.53 2.87
CA GLY A 149 5.04 -0.27 1.98
C GLY A 149 5.93 -1.28 2.73
N SER A 150 6.80 -1.96 1.99
CA SER A 150 7.69 -3.01 2.51
C SER A 150 8.77 -2.52 3.47
N ASP A 151 9.07 -1.21 3.48
CA ASP A 151 9.95 -0.60 4.48
C ASP A 151 9.50 -0.90 5.92
N ALA A 152 8.20 -0.97 6.15
CA ALA A 152 7.62 -1.32 7.44
C ALA A 152 7.97 -2.74 7.91
N ALA A 153 8.25 -3.67 7.01
CA ALA A 153 8.67 -5.03 7.35
C ALA A 153 10.17 -5.12 7.71
N VAL A 154 10.96 -4.09 7.37
CA VAL A 154 12.41 -4.04 7.62
C VAL A 154 12.76 -3.15 8.80
N LEU A 155 12.11 -1.99 8.91
CA LEU A 155 12.31 -1.05 10.01
C LEU A 155 11.83 -1.66 11.34
N ARG A 156 12.58 -1.42 12.41
CA ARG A 156 12.28 -1.95 13.75
C ARG A 156 11.54 -0.97 14.65
N SER A 157 11.40 0.28 14.22
CA SER A 157 10.69 1.32 14.98
C SER A 157 9.78 2.11 14.07
N SER A 158 8.54 2.32 14.53
CA SER A 158 7.54 3.16 13.87
C SER A 158 7.64 4.65 14.25
N GLU A 159 8.50 5.03 15.17
CA GLU A 159 8.53 6.40 15.72
C GLU A 159 8.77 7.48 14.66
N THR A 160 9.63 7.20 13.69
CA THR A 160 9.91 8.12 12.58
C THR A 160 8.90 8.02 11.44
N LEU A 161 7.99 7.02 11.46
CA LEU A 161 7.05 6.66 10.38
C LEU A 161 7.76 6.27 9.05
N GLY A 162 9.09 6.17 9.05
CA GLY A 162 9.86 5.92 7.83
C GLY A 162 9.55 6.95 6.75
N ILE A 163 9.41 6.48 5.52
CA ILE A 163 9.01 7.30 4.37
C ILE A 163 7.49 7.48 4.26
N SER A 164 6.70 6.80 5.09
CA SER A 164 5.24 6.72 4.94
C SER A 164 4.55 8.08 5.00
N LEU A 165 5.06 9.01 5.82
CA LEU A 165 4.41 10.32 6.03
C LEU A 165 4.20 11.08 4.72
N ILE A 166 5.15 11.07 3.80
CA ILE A 166 5.05 11.78 2.51
C ILE A 166 3.89 11.27 1.64
N PHE A 167 3.47 10.03 1.83
CA PHE A 167 2.38 9.42 1.06
C PHE A 167 1.00 9.71 1.62
N PHE A 168 0.87 10.14 2.87
CA PHE A 168 -0.45 10.40 3.45
C PHE A 168 -0.62 11.79 4.09
N GLU A 169 0.43 12.63 4.22
CA GLU A 169 0.29 13.96 4.82
C GLU A 169 -0.72 14.86 4.10
N PHE A 170 -0.92 14.64 2.79
CA PHE A 170 -1.93 15.35 2.00
C PHE A 170 -3.34 15.18 2.57
N ALA A 171 -3.63 14.03 3.20
CA ALA A 171 -4.93 13.76 3.80
C ALA A 171 -5.21 14.74 4.94
N MET A 172 -4.26 14.92 5.88
CA MET A 172 -4.41 15.87 6.98
C MET A 172 -4.49 17.30 6.48
N ARG A 173 -3.66 17.65 5.47
CA ARG A 173 -3.71 18.98 4.83
C ARG A 173 -5.05 19.25 4.13
N SER A 174 -5.75 18.19 3.70
CA SER A 174 -7.08 18.27 3.08
C SER A 174 -8.25 18.13 4.07
N GLY A 175 -7.97 18.13 5.39
CA GLY A 175 -8.98 18.07 6.44
C GLY A 175 -9.47 16.68 6.81
N ARG A 176 -8.72 15.63 6.46
CA ARG A 176 -9.02 14.23 6.80
C ARG A 176 -8.09 13.73 7.89
N ALA A 177 -8.60 12.85 8.74
CA ALA A 177 -7.76 12.08 9.67
C ALA A 177 -7.05 10.94 8.95
N VAL A 178 -5.95 10.47 9.55
CA VAL A 178 -5.25 9.26 9.12
C VAL A 178 -5.02 8.37 10.33
N MET A 179 -5.45 7.12 10.22
CA MET A 179 -5.14 6.04 11.14
C MET A 179 -4.00 5.22 10.54
N PHE A 180 -2.89 5.11 11.26
CA PHE A 180 -1.74 4.31 10.87
C PHE A 180 -1.49 3.21 11.89
N PRO A 181 -2.12 2.03 11.74
CA PRO A 181 -1.88 0.88 12.59
C PRO A 181 -0.47 0.33 12.38
N ILE A 182 0.15 -0.12 13.46
CA ILE A 182 1.37 -0.92 13.40
C ILE A 182 0.92 -2.37 13.28
N TYR A 183 0.81 -2.82 12.04
CA TYR A 183 0.30 -4.14 11.71
C TYR A 183 1.23 -5.27 12.18
N LYS A 184 0.67 -6.45 12.41
CA LYS A 184 1.47 -7.67 12.63
C LYS A 184 2.46 -7.87 11.48
N GLY A 185 3.71 -8.15 11.81
CA GLY A 185 4.80 -8.29 10.84
C GLY A 185 5.45 -6.96 10.43
N THR A 186 5.12 -5.83 11.08
CA THR A 186 5.74 -4.53 10.80
C THR A 186 6.37 -3.90 12.04
N TYR A 187 7.40 -3.12 11.83
CA TYR A 187 8.09 -2.32 12.86
C TYR A 187 8.36 -3.11 14.15
N GLU A 188 7.87 -2.64 15.29
CA GLU A 188 8.02 -3.29 16.59
C GLU A 188 7.26 -4.63 16.71
N ARG A 189 6.32 -4.89 15.78
CA ARG A 189 5.52 -6.12 15.74
C ARG A 189 6.00 -7.11 14.68
N GLN A 190 7.27 -7.06 14.31
CA GLN A 190 7.86 -7.99 13.35
C GLN A 190 7.77 -9.44 13.85
N VAL A 191 7.61 -10.34 12.89
CA VAL A 191 7.53 -11.78 13.11
C VAL A 191 8.58 -12.45 12.22
N ASP A 192 9.31 -13.38 12.79
CA ASP A 192 10.19 -14.25 12.01
C ASP A 192 9.32 -15.27 11.25
N VAL A 193 9.15 -15.04 9.96
CA VAL A 193 8.29 -15.86 9.11
C VAL A 193 9.03 -17.14 8.71
N GLN A 194 8.63 -18.25 9.33
CA GLN A 194 9.23 -19.57 9.13
C GLN A 194 8.27 -20.50 8.36
N GLY A 195 8.13 -20.25 7.05
CA GLY A 195 7.34 -21.10 6.18
C GLY A 195 5.87 -20.66 6.01
N PRO A 196 5.09 -21.41 5.19
CA PRO A 196 3.79 -20.98 4.71
C PRO A 196 2.72 -20.84 5.79
N ASN A 197 2.79 -21.60 6.88
CA ASN A 197 1.84 -21.47 7.99
C ASN A 197 2.02 -20.16 8.73
N THR A 198 3.27 -19.76 9.03
CA THR A 198 3.54 -18.47 9.68
C THR A 198 3.16 -17.31 8.75
N GLU A 199 3.46 -17.41 7.45
CA GLU A 199 3.06 -16.42 6.45
C GLU A 199 1.53 -16.25 6.42
N ARG A 200 0.79 -17.37 6.39
CA ARG A 200 -0.68 -17.38 6.45
C ARG A 200 -1.19 -16.70 7.72
N ASP A 201 -0.67 -17.08 8.88
CA ASP A 201 -1.15 -16.59 10.16
C ASP A 201 -0.88 -15.09 10.33
N VAL A 202 0.30 -14.61 9.93
CA VAL A 202 0.63 -13.17 9.89
C VAL A 202 -0.32 -12.43 8.94
N ALA A 203 -0.62 -13.00 7.77
CA ALA A 203 -1.52 -12.40 6.81
C ALA A 203 -2.96 -12.26 7.36
N ILE A 204 -3.46 -13.26 8.09
CA ILE A 204 -4.77 -13.22 8.76
C ILE A 204 -4.75 -12.17 9.89
N GLN A 205 -3.70 -12.17 10.72
CA GLN A 205 -3.56 -11.23 11.83
C GLN A 205 -3.47 -9.78 11.37
N THR A 206 -2.80 -9.52 10.23
CA THR A 206 -2.75 -8.19 9.61
C THR A 206 -4.16 -7.67 9.24
N VAL A 207 -5.03 -8.54 8.72
CA VAL A 207 -6.42 -8.15 8.42
C VAL A 207 -7.20 -7.89 9.71
N LYS A 208 -7.06 -8.74 10.73
CA LYS A 208 -7.68 -8.51 12.05
C LYS A 208 -7.23 -7.21 12.69
N ASP A 209 -5.97 -6.81 12.52
CA ASP A 209 -5.48 -5.51 12.97
C ASP A 209 -6.20 -4.35 12.26
N ALA A 210 -6.47 -4.50 10.95
CA ALA A 210 -7.27 -3.51 10.21
C ALA A 210 -8.71 -3.44 10.73
N GLU A 211 -9.36 -4.59 10.95
CA GLU A 211 -10.72 -4.68 11.49
C GLU A 211 -10.80 -4.06 12.90
N ARG A 212 -9.84 -4.36 13.78
CA ARG A 212 -9.78 -3.78 15.15
C ARG A 212 -9.47 -2.28 15.11
N SER A 213 -8.72 -1.81 14.13
CA SER A 213 -8.50 -0.37 13.92
C SER A 213 -9.81 0.33 13.54
N VAL A 214 -10.67 -0.31 12.74
CA VAL A 214 -12.00 0.21 12.44
C VAL A 214 -12.90 0.16 13.67
N ASP A 215 -12.86 -0.90 14.50
CA ASP A 215 -13.59 -0.96 15.78
C ASP A 215 -13.18 0.20 16.70
N TYR A 216 -11.88 0.53 16.78
CA TYR A 216 -11.39 1.67 17.53
C TYR A 216 -11.91 3.00 16.96
N LEU A 217 -11.90 3.18 15.65
CA LEU A 217 -12.43 4.39 15.02
C LEU A 217 -13.93 4.55 15.28
N GLU A 218 -14.70 3.45 15.28
CA GLU A 218 -16.14 3.46 15.62
C GLU A 218 -16.40 3.80 17.09
N SER A 219 -15.44 3.60 17.99
CA SER A 219 -15.58 3.99 19.40
C SER A 219 -15.40 5.50 19.64
N ARG A 220 -14.92 6.25 18.63
CA ARG A 220 -14.60 7.67 18.73
C ARG A 220 -15.75 8.54 18.23
N THR A 221 -16.08 9.58 18.97
CA THR A 221 -17.13 10.56 18.61
C THR A 221 -16.64 11.63 17.61
N ASP A 222 -15.31 11.77 17.45
CA ASP A 222 -14.71 12.74 16.55
C ASP A 222 -14.41 12.15 15.15
N ILE A 223 -14.80 10.89 14.89
CA ILE A 223 -14.64 10.21 13.58
C ILE A 223 -16.01 10.01 12.93
N ASP A 224 -16.10 10.29 11.64
CA ASP A 224 -17.25 9.97 10.80
C ASP A 224 -17.20 8.51 10.36
N HIS A 225 -17.91 7.65 11.05
CA HIS A 225 -17.94 6.19 10.83
C HIS A 225 -18.50 5.81 9.45
N THR A 226 -19.21 6.73 8.79
CA THR A 226 -19.75 6.52 7.45
C THR A 226 -18.74 6.82 6.35
N ARG A 227 -17.53 7.32 6.71
CA ARG A 227 -16.51 7.81 5.77
C ARG A 227 -15.12 7.32 6.15
N ILE A 228 -14.99 6.01 6.31
CA ILE A 228 -13.72 5.32 6.56
C ILE A 228 -13.24 4.71 5.23
N ALA A 229 -12.01 5.02 4.83
CA ALA A 229 -11.40 4.52 3.61
C ALA A 229 -10.13 3.73 3.91
N PHE A 230 -9.83 2.73 3.08
CA PHE A 230 -8.54 2.04 3.08
C PHE A 230 -7.59 2.70 2.08
N TYR A 231 -6.33 2.91 2.47
CA TYR A 231 -5.28 3.38 1.59
C TYR A 231 -4.02 2.53 1.77
N GLY A 232 -3.71 1.72 0.78
CA GLY A 232 -2.52 0.88 0.75
C GLY A 232 -1.44 1.42 -0.19
N LEU A 233 -0.19 1.38 0.27
CA LEU A 233 1.00 1.69 -0.52
C LEU A 233 1.79 0.42 -0.80
N SER A 234 2.13 0.14 -2.08
CA SER A 234 3.05 -0.95 -2.45
C SER A 234 2.66 -2.28 -1.78
N TRP A 235 3.48 -2.80 -0.90
CA TRP A 235 3.18 -3.99 -0.10
C TRP A 235 1.83 -3.90 0.64
N GLY A 236 1.44 -2.73 1.15
CA GLY A 236 0.12 -2.48 1.71
C GLY A 236 -1.00 -2.50 0.68
N ALA A 237 -0.73 -2.04 -0.54
CA ALA A 237 -1.67 -2.11 -1.65
C ALA A 237 -1.91 -3.56 -2.13
N ASN A 238 -0.87 -4.40 -2.11
CA ASN A 238 -1.01 -5.84 -2.42
C ASN A 238 -1.95 -6.55 -1.45
N ARG A 239 -2.07 -6.08 -0.21
CA ARG A 239 -2.98 -6.61 0.81
C ARG A 239 -4.39 -6.04 0.74
N GLY A 240 -4.58 -4.98 -0.06
CA GLY A 240 -5.87 -4.33 -0.24
C GLY A 240 -7.01 -5.27 -0.56
N PRO A 241 -6.88 -6.22 -1.51
CA PRO A 241 -7.94 -7.17 -1.83
C PRO A 241 -8.39 -7.96 -0.60
N ARG A 242 -7.46 -8.46 0.20
CA ARG A 242 -7.75 -9.26 1.39
C ARG A 242 -8.38 -8.42 2.50
N VAL A 243 -7.81 -7.27 2.80
CA VAL A 243 -8.36 -6.35 3.80
C VAL A 243 -9.75 -5.90 3.42
N CYS A 244 -9.95 -5.40 2.19
CA CYS A 244 -11.23 -4.89 1.71
C CYS A 244 -12.25 -6.01 1.39
N GLY A 245 -11.79 -7.24 1.13
CA GLY A 245 -12.66 -8.39 0.93
C GLY A 245 -13.26 -8.93 2.23
N ILE A 246 -12.64 -8.63 3.37
CA ILE A 246 -13.09 -9.02 4.71
C ILE A 246 -13.77 -7.84 5.42
N GLU A 247 -13.13 -6.66 5.47
CA GLU A 247 -13.63 -5.50 6.20
C GLU A 247 -14.57 -4.65 5.32
N SER A 248 -15.86 -4.87 5.46
CA SER A 248 -16.90 -4.24 4.64
C SER A 248 -17.26 -2.81 5.07
N ARG A 249 -16.76 -2.33 6.20
CA ARG A 249 -17.02 -0.96 6.68
C ARG A 249 -16.22 0.09 5.92
N PHE A 250 -15.17 -0.29 5.19
CA PHE A 250 -14.50 0.62 4.26
C PHE A 250 -15.45 1.05 3.15
N LYS A 251 -15.56 2.36 2.92
CA LYS A 251 -16.43 2.96 1.90
C LYS A 251 -15.74 3.16 0.57
N THR A 252 -14.42 3.14 0.57
CA THR A 252 -13.58 3.20 -0.63
C THR A 252 -12.21 2.60 -0.36
N CYS A 253 -11.54 2.23 -1.44
CA CYS A 253 -10.21 1.68 -1.40
C CYS A 253 -9.31 2.45 -2.39
N VAL A 254 -8.14 2.87 -1.94
CA VAL A 254 -7.08 3.45 -2.77
C VAL A 254 -5.86 2.55 -2.68
N LEU A 255 -5.35 2.11 -3.82
CA LEU A 255 -4.18 1.23 -3.91
C LEU A 255 -3.13 1.90 -4.79
N LEU A 256 -2.02 2.31 -4.19
CA LEU A 256 -0.89 2.91 -4.89
C LEU A 256 0.22 1.87 -5.05
N ALA A 257 0.62 1.61 -6.29
CA ALA A 257 1.69 0.69 -6.67
C ALA A 257 1.46 -0.75 -6.16
N GLY A 258 0.23 -1.27 -6.29
CA GLY A 258 -0.15 -2.61 -5.88
C GLY A 258 -0.47 -3.54 -7.02
N GLY A 259 -0.41 -4.84 -6.75
CA GLY A 259 -0.75 -5.92 -7.68
C GLY A 259 -0.97 -7.24 -6.96
N PHE A 260 -1.46 -8.23 -7.67
CA PHE A 260 -1.54 -9.59 -7.18
C PHE A 260 -0.15 -10.23 -7.03
N PRO A 261 0.03 -11.22 -6.15
CA PRO A 261 1.32 -11.87 -5.95
C PRO A 261 1.81 -12.59 -7.23
N GLU A 262 3.13 -12.63 -7.42
CA GLU A 262 3.75 -13.35 -8.56
C GLU A 262 3.59 -14.87 -8.49
N ARG A 263 3.42 -15.39 -7.28
CA ARG A 263 3.28 -16.84 -7.00
C ARG A 263 2.00 -17.10 -6.22
N PRO A 264 1.44 -18.32 -6.31
CA PRO A 264 0.33 -18.71 -5.48
C PRO A 264 0.68 -18.60 -3.99
N LEU A 265 -0.25 -18.10 -3.21
CA LEU A 265 -0.23 -18.12 -1.75
C LEU A 265 -1.11 -19.27 -1.22
N PRO A 266 -1.03 -19.62 0.07
CA PRO A 266 -2.03 -20.49 0.67
C PRO A 266 -3.44 -19.96 0.35
N PRO A 267 -4.37 -20.85 -0.11
CA PRO A 267 -5.64 -20.39 -0.70
C PRO A 267 -6.48 -19.50 0.21
N GLU A 268 -6.40 -19.70 1.51
CA GLU A 268 -7.11 -18.93 2.54
C GLU A 268 -6.56 -17.51 2.77
N VAL A 269 -5.45 -17.18 2.13
CA VAL A 269 -4.83 -15.84 2.13
C VAL A 269 -4.44 -15.36 0.73
N ASP A 270 -4.81 -16.10 -0.31
CA ASP A 270 -4.52 -15.73 -1.69
C ASP A 270 -5.50 -14.65 -2.18
N ASP A 271 -4.96 -13.51 -2.55
CA ASP A 271 -5.70 -12.28 -2.83
C ASP A 271 -6.72 -12.41 -3.99
N ILE A 272 -6.52 -13.34 -4.92
CA ILE A 272 -7.51 -13.63 -5.98
C ILE A 272 -8.86 -14.08 -5.40
N ASN A 273 -8.86 -14.72 -4.22
CA ASN A 273 -10.07 -15.18 -3.56
C ASN A 273 -10.83 -14.06 -2.84
N PHE A 274 -10.17 -12.94 -2.56
CA PHE A 274 -10.73 -11.81 -1.82
C PHE A 274 -11.15 -10.65 -2.72
N ALA A 275 -10.41 -10.38 -3.78
CA ALA A 275 -10.69 -9.26 -4.68
C ALA A 275 -12.15 -9.21 -5.18
N PRO A 276 -12.81 -10.32 -5.58
CA PRO A 276 -14.21 -10.28 -6.00
C PRO A 276 -15.21 -9.97 -4.87
N ARG A 277 -14.77 -10.06 -3.62
CA ARG A 277 -15.58 -9.77 -2.43
C ARG A 277 -15.36 -8.35 -1.91
N ALA A 278 -14.33 -7.66 -2.38
CA ALA A 278 -14.11 -6.25 -2.15
C ALA A 278 -15.01 -5.43 -3.09
N ARG A 279 -16.14 -4.92 -2.57
CA ARG A 279 -17.23 -4.31 -3.36
C ARG A 279 -17.28 -2.79 -3.29
N MET A 280 -16.46 -2.16 -2.44
CA MET A 280 -16.34 -0.72 -2.36
C MET A 280 -15.65 -0.15 -3.60
N PRO A 281 -15.90 1.12 -3.97
CA PRO A 281 -15.20 1.81 -5.03
C PRO A 281 -13.68 1.69 -4.92
N LEU A 282 -13.00 1.48 -6.05
CA LEU A 282 -11.55 1.30 -6.14
C LEU A 282 -10.91 2.39 -6.98
N LEU A 283 -9.91 3.06 -6.43
CA LEU A 283 -8.89 3.79 -7.18
C LEU A 283 -7.57 3.02 -7.11
N GLN A 284 -7.08 2.54 -8.24
CA GLN A 284 -5.80 1.86 -8.34
C GLN A 284 -4.84 2.68 -9.20
N LEU A 285 -3.62 2.91 -8.70
CA LEU A 285 -2.62 3.82 -9.27
C LEU A 285 -1.32 3.05 -9.42
N ASN A 286 -0.83 2.84 -10.64
CA ASN A 286 0.38 2.08 -10.92
C ASN A 286 1.28 2.78 -11.92
N GLY A 287 2.57 2.46 -11.91
CA GLY A 287 3.52 2.86 -12.93
C GLY A 287 3.56 1.87 -14.08
N HIS A 288 3.68 2.37 -15.31
CA HIS A 288 3.80 1.52 -16.51
C HIS A 288 5.03 0.61 -16.46
N TYR A 289 6.14 1.15 -15.94
CA TYR A 289 7.42 0.44 -15.84
C TYR A 289 7.69 -0.09 -14.43
N ASP A 290 6.61 -0.37 -13.68
CA ASP A 290 6.74 -0.93 -12.34
C ASP A 290 7.33 -2.35 -12.42
N PHE A 291 8.56 -2.49 -11.95
CA PHE A 291 9.26 -3.76 -11.93
C PHE A 291 8.79 -4.65 -10.77
N ASP A 292 8.43 -4.05 -9.62
CA ASP A 292 8.03 -4.78 -8.43
C ASP A 292 6.61 -5.31 -8.54
N GLN A 293 5.73 -4.52 -9.20
CA GLN A 293 4.32 -4.86 -9.41
C GLN A 293 3.97 -4.70 -10.88
N SER A 294 4.29 -5.72 -11.70
CA SER A 294 4.03 -5.68 -13.14
C SER A 294 2.61 -5.22 -13.45
N THR A 295 2.52 -4.12 -14.20
CA THR A 295 1.22 -3.56 -14.60
C THR A 295 0.37 -4.58 -15.35
N GLU A 296 0.95 -5.34 -16.27
CA GLU A 296 0.22 -6.30 -17.11
C GLU A 296 -0.13 -7.59 -16.35
N HIS A 297 0.80 -8.11 -15.57
CA HIS A 297 0.68 -9.45 -14.99
C HIS A 297 0.11 -9.47 -13.56
N GLN A 298 0.16 -8.33 -12.85
CA GLN A 298 -0.24 -8.26 -11.45
C GLN A 298 -1.28 -7.16 -11.18
N ALA A 299 -1.02 -5.90 -11.62
CA ALA A 299 -1.89 -4.77 -11.33
C ALA A 299 -3.22 -4.83 -12.10
N LYS A 300 -3.19 -5.01 -13.42
CA LYS A 300 -4.42 -5.14 -14.24
C LYS A 300 -5.27 -6.35 -13.86
N PRO A 301 -4.72 -7.54 -13.59
CA PRO A 301 -5.50 -8.65 -13.03
C PRO A 301 -6.18 -8.31 -11.72
N MET A 302 -5.49 -7.68 -10.76
CA MET A 302 -6.09 -7.28 -9.49
C MET A 302 -7.27 -6.32 -9.70
N PHE A 303 -7.12 -5.32 -10.56
CA PHE A 303 -8.20 -4.40 -10.94
C PHE A 303 -9.39 -5.13 -11.58
N ARG A 304 -9.13 -6.05 -12.51
CA ARG A 304 -10.16 -6.83 -13.20
C ARG A 304 -10.98 -7.69 -12.23
N PHE A 305 -10.33 -8.33 -11.26
CA PHE A 305 -11.00 -9.20 -10.29
C PHE A 305 -11.72 -8.45 -9.18
N TRP A 306 -11.46 -7.14 -9.00
CA TRP A 306 -12.13 -6.36 -7.95
C TRP A 306 -13.64 -6.32 -8.13
N GLY A 307 -14.39 -6.62 -7.04
CA GLY A 307 -15.83 -6.89 -7.10
C GLY A 307 -16.75 -5.68 -7.21
N ALA A 308 -16.23 -4.45 -7.25
CA ALA A 308 -17.04 -3.26 -7.51
C ALA A 308 -17.47 -3.20 -8.98
N PRO A 309 -18.62 -2.57 -9.29
CA PRO A 309 -19.03 -2.27 -10.66
C PRO A 309 -17.97 -1.43 -11.40
N GLU A 310 -17.84 -1.59 -12.73
CA GLU A 310 -16.85 -0.85 -13.54
C GLU A 310 -16.92 0.67 -13.37
N LYS A 311 -18.12 1.24 -13.28
CA LYS A 311 -18.34 2.68 -13.02
C LYS A 311 -17.78 3.16 -11.69
N ASP A 312 -17.49 2.24 -10.77
CA ASP A 312 -16.98 2.51 -9.42
C ASP A 312 -15.51 2.15 -9.28
N LYS A 313 -14.89 1.71 -10.38
CA LYS A 313 -13.45 1.40 -10.42
C LYS A 313 -12.71 2.37 -11.33
N ARG A 314 -11.50 2.75 -10.95
CA ARG A 314 -10.60 3.55 -11.79
C ARG A 314 -9.17 3.04 -11.66
N LEU A 315 -8.56 2.73 -12.79
CA LEU A 315 -7.14 2.41 -12.89
C LEU A 315 -6.44 3.56 -13.62
N VAL A 316 -5.42 4.12 -12.98
CA VAL A 316 -4.54 5.13 -13.58
C VAL A 316 -3.14 4.54 -13.70
N ILE A 317 -2.57 4.61 -14.90
CA ILE A 317 -1.23 4.14 -15.17
C ILE A 317 -0.37 5.34 -15.55
N TYR A 318 0.67 5.59 -14.76
CA TYR A 318 1.62 6.66 -14.96
C TYR A 318 2.80 6.20 -15.82
N ASP A 319 3.40 7.10 -16.56
CA ASP A 319 4.68 6.88 -17.25
C ASP A 319 5.84 6.94 -16.22
N ALA A 320 5.89 5.95 -15.35
CA ALA A 320 6.76 5.90 -14.17
C ALA A 320 7.13 4.46 -13.80
N GLY A 321 8.12 4.31 -12.93
CA GLY A 321 8.44 3.06 -12.23
C GLY A 321 7.47 2.75 -11.10
N HIS A 322 7.94 2.09 -10.03
CA HIS A 322 7.09 1.64 -8.92
C HIS A 322 6.26 2.77 -8.28
N ILE A 323 6.89 3.91 -8.00
CA ILE A 323 6.22 5.10 -7.48
C ILE A 323 6.49 6.26 -8.42
N PRO A 324 5.45 7.02 -8.86
CA PRO A 324 5.64 8.25 -9.62
C PRO A 324 6.51 9.24 -8.86
N ALA A 325 7.51 9.81 -9.53
CA ALA A 325 8.40 10.81 -8.92
C ALA A 325 7.66 12.10 -8.50
N ASP A 326 6.63 12.49 -9.25
CA ASP A 326 5.76 13.60 -8.88
C ASP A 326 4.49 13.11 -8.19
N LEU A 327 4.51 13.10 -6.87
CA LEU A 327 3.35 12.71 -6.06
C LEU A 327 2.16 13.67 -6.19
N ARG A 328 2.33 14.87 -6.76
CA ARG A 328 1.20 15.82 -6.95
C ARG A 328 0.14 15.27 -7.87
N GLU A 329 0.53 14.51 -8.89
CA GLU A 329 -0.45 13.85 -9.78
C GLU A 329 -1.20 12.75 -9.03
N VAL A 330 -0.51 11.92 -8.27
CA VAL A 330 -1.09 10.89 -7.41
C VAL A 330 -2.09 11.49 -6.42
N ILE A 331 -1.67 12.54 -5.73
CA ILE A 331 -2.51 13.25 -4.74
C ILE A 331 -3.75 13.83 -5.39
N ARG A 332 -3.62 14.45 -6.58
CA ARG A 332 -4.75 14.99 -7.33
C ARG A 332 -5.77 13.91 -7.66
N GLU A 333 -5.32 12.75 -8.18
CA GLU A 333 -6.19 11.64 -8.51
C GLU A 333 -6.93 11.11 -7.29
N ILE A 334 -6.25 10.97 -6.14
CA ILE A 334 -6.88 10.53 -4.88
C ILE A 334 -7.94 11.53 -4.42
N LEU A 335 -7.61 12.82 -4.44
CA LEU A 335 -8.53 13.87 -4.00
C LEU A 335 -9.75 14.01 -4.93
N ASP A 336 -9.55 13.90 -6.25
CA ASP A 336 -10.62 13.99 -7.24
C ASP A 336 -11.52 12.76 -7.19
N PHE A 337 -10.97 11.56 -7.03
CA PHE A 337 -11.75 10.35 -6.82
C PHE A 337 -12.65 10.46 -5.57
N GLY A 338 -12.11 10.99 -4.48
CA GLY A 338 -12.87 11.26 -3.28
C GLY A 338 -13.99 12.31 -3.42
N ARG A 339 -13.90 13.23 -4.40
CA ARG A 339 -14.97 14.22 -4.68
C ARG A 339 -16.11 13.65 -5.51
N VAL A 340 -15.79 12.80 -6.47
CA VAL A 340 -16.78 12.20 -7.39
C VAL A 340 -17.67 11.17 -6.69
N LYS A 341 -17.18 10.56 -5.63
CA LYS A 341 -17.93 9.62 -4.78
C LYS A 341 -18.39 10.35 -3.52
N PRO A 342 -19.69 10.74 -3.41
CA PRO A 342 -20.19 11.59 -2.33
C PRO A 342 -20.01 10.99 -0.93
N ASP A 343 -19.91 9.67 -0.81
CA ASP A 343 -19.56 8.99 0.45
C ASP A 343 -18.13 9.29 0.92
N LEU A 344 -17.32 9.94 0.06
CA LEU A 344 -16.01 10.50 0.33
C LEU A 344 -16.00 12.03 0.15
N ALA A 345 -17.15 12.65 -0.06
CA ALA A 345 -17.25 14.07 -0.41
C ALA A 345 -16.55 14.95 0.62
N CYS A 346 -15.55 15.63 0.14
CA CYS A 346 -14.87 16.71 0.84
C CYS A 346 -15.87 17.84 1.17
N VAL A 347 -15.79 18.39 2.36
CA VAL A 347 -16.32 19.72 2.66
C VAL A 347 -15.79 20.66 1.57
N SER A 348 -16.68 21.35 0.88
CA SER A 348 -16.35 22.33 -0.14
C SER A 348 -15.26 23.28 0.39
N MET A 349 -14.06 23.21 -0.17
CA MET A 349 -13.13 24.33 -0.02
C MET A 349 -13.84 25.54 -0.65
N GLN A 350 -14.27 26.48 0.17
CA GLN A 350 -14.58 27.83 -0.32
C GLN A 350 -13.33 28.29 -1.09
N ARG A 351 -13.51 28.48 -2.39
CA ARG A 351 -12.46 29.06 -3.25
C ARG A 351 -12.09 30.40 -2.65
N ARG A 352 -10.97 30.48 -1.94
CA ARG A 352 -10.32 31.77 -1.76
C ARG A 352 -9.73 32.12 -3.12
N PRO A 353 -10.06 33.32 -3.67
CA PRO A 353 -9.49 33.74 -4.94
C PRO A 353 -7.95 33.82 -4.77
N PHE A 354 -7.23 33.24 -5.72
CA PHE A 354 -5.79 33.44 -5.87
C PHE A 354 -5.55 34.95 -6.00
N ILE A 355 -4.98 35.56 -4.98
CA ILE A 355 -4.47 36.92 -5.08
C ILE A 355 -3.17 36.80 -5.87
N ASN A 356 -3.23 37.16 -7.15
CA ASN A 356 -2.04 37.44 -7.95
C ASN A 356 -1.27 38.57 -7.28
N ARG A 357 -0.16 38.25 -6.62
CA ARG A 357 0.86 39.25 -6.34
C ARG A 357 1.86 39.23 -7.48
N ARG A 358 1.86 40.34 -8.23
CA ARG A 358 2.91 40.72 -9.18
C ARG A 358 4.26 40.91 -8.49
#